data_541ded728a89839bdfe04065c0a324c7
#
_entry.id   541ded728a89839bdfe04065c0a324c7
#
_cell.length_a   1.000
_cell.length_b   1.000
_cell.length_c   1.000
_cell.angle_alpha   90.00
_cell.angle_beta   90.00
_cell.angle_gamma   90.00
#
_symmetry.space_group_name_H-M   'P 1'
#
loop_
_entity.id
_entity.type
_entity.pdbx_description
1 polymer ?
#
loop_
_entity_poly.entity_id
_entity_poly.type
_entity_poly.pdbx_seq_one_letter_code
_entity_poly.pdbx_strand_id
1 'polypeptide(L)'
;YVLVNSFDLPWWLGLPCGMAGGLVVGLLLYYLIVRWMFEKSEFTLNIIIATIGVALLFESLTVNFFGGQGQKQPFIFEGFIRLGKSTLPYQTLVIIGASVVLMLIVGGILRRTNMGLVIRASAQDRAAASLMGVPTRKVMAQVMALAGVVTAVSGVMVTSLTTLHPSVGHDPMLRALIFCCVAGLGNINGAVYVAFALGLFEMTIQYTVAAQFGLPTVLGLVILLLIWRPEGLFGHARVSHS
;
A
#
# COMPACT_ATOMS: atom_id res chain seq x y z
N TYR A 1 -14.76 -4.83 9.93
CA TYR A 1 -15.92 -4.22 10.57
C TYR A 1 -17.11 -5.18 10.55
N VAL A 2 -17.60 -5.60 9.39
CA VAL A 2 -18.79 -6.48 9.24
C VAL A 2 -18.62 -7.79 9.98
N LEU A 3 -17.47 -8.47 9.85
CA LEU A 3 -17.23 -9.74 10.50
C LEU A 3 -17.21 -9.62 12.04
N VAL A 4 -16.65 -8.56 12.58
CA VAL A 4 -16.55 -8.35 14.03
C VAL A 4 -17.84 -7.80 14.61
N ASN A 5 -18.53 -6.90 13.90
CA ASN A 5 -19.69 -6.19 14.45
C ASN A 5 -21.04 -6.86 14.11
N SER A 6 -21.13 -7.59 12.97
CA SER A 6 -22.38 -8.26 12.56
C SER A 6 -22.40 -9.75 12.89
N PHE A 7 -21.25 -10.39 13.05
CA PHE A 7 -21.12 -11.81 13.34
C PHE A 7 -20.53 -12.09 14.73
N ASP A 8 -20.31 -11.05 15.57
CA ASP A 8 -19.73 -11.16 16.93
C ASP A 8 -18.45 -12.02 16.97
N LEU A 9 -17.69 -12.03 15.86
CA LEU A 9 -16.45 -12.77 15.77
C LEU A 9 -15.37 -12.07 16.61
N PRO A 10 -14.55 -12.82 17.35
CA PRO A 10 -13.47 -12.25 18.13
C PRO A 10 -12.52 -11.47 17.22
N TRP A 11 -12.08 -10.30 17.65
CA TRP A 11 -11.27 -9.35 16.90
C TRP A 11 -9.99 -9.94 16.29
N TRP A 12 -9.41 -10.95 16.94
CA TRP A 12 -8.20 -11.65 16.44
C TRP A 12 -8.45 -12.47 15.17
N LEU A 13 -9.70 -12.88 14.88
CA LEU A 13 -10.09 -13.52 13.61
C LEU A 13 -10.30 -12.49 12.49
N GLY A 14 -10.53 -11.23 12.82
CA GLY A 14 -10.70 -10.16 11.83
C GLY A 14 -9.46 -9.95 10.95
N LEU A 15 -8.27 -10.10 11.53
CA LEU A 15 -7.00 -9.92 10.81
C LEU A 15 -6.74 -11.05 9.79
N PRO A 16 -6.81 -12.36 10.14
CA PRO A 16 -6.71 -13.44 9.16
C PRO A 16 -7.78 -13.40 8.07
N CYS A 17 -9.02 -13.07 8.42
CA CYS A 17 -10.09 -12.92 7.44
C CYS A 17 -9.83 -11.73 6.49
N GLY A 18 -9.31 -10.61 7.01
CA GLY A 18 -8.88 -9.49 6.19
C GLY A 18 -7.75 -9.88 5.23
N MET A 19 -6.76 -10.63 5.70
CA MET A 19 -5.67 -11.15 4.86
C MET A 19 -6.21 -12.09 3.76
N ALA A 20 -7.11 -13.00 4.11
CA ALA A 20 -7.74 -13.90 3.13
C ALA A 20 -8.56 -13.11 2.10
N GLY A 21 -9.34 -12.12 2.54
CA GLY A 21 -10.07 -11.20 1.66
C GLY A 21 -9.14 -10.43 0.72
N GLY A 22 -8.06 -9.87 1.24
CA GLY A 22 -7.05 -9.16 0.44
C GLY A 22 -6.37 -10.06 -0.58
N LEU A 23 -6.05 -11.31 -0.21
CA LEU A 23 -5.52 -12.30 -1.12
C LEU A 23 -6.49 -12.62 -2.26
N VAL A 24 -7.76 -12.85 -1.93
CA VAL A 24 -8.82 -13.12 -2.92
C VAL A 24 -8.98 -11.94 -3.86
N VAL A 25 -9.06 -10.71 -3.36
CA VAL A 25 -9.18 -9.50 -4.18
C VAL A 25 -7.94 -9.31 -5.05
N GLY A 26 -6.73 -9.51 -4.52
CA GLY A 26 -5.48 -9.42 -5.29
C GLY A 26 -5.43 -10.43 -6.44
N LEU A 27 -5.83 -11.69 -6.19
CA LEU A 27 -5.92 -12.72 -7.23
C LEU A 27 -7.04 -12.42 -8.24
N LEU A 28 -8.18 -11.93 -7.77
CA LEU A 28 -9.31 -11.54 -8.62
C LEU A 28 -8.89 -10.42 -9.60
N LEU A 29 -8.22 -9.39 -9.11
CA LEU A 29 -7.66 -8.32 -9.93
C LEU A 29 -6.66 -8.88 -10.97
N TYR A 30 -5.81 -9.84 -10.57
CA TYR A 30 -4.91 -10.49 -11.50
C TYR A 30 -5.67 -11.21 -12.61
N TYR A 31 -6.64 -12.06 -12.27
CA TYR A 31 -7.35 -12.89 -13.26
C TYR A 31 -8.28 -12.07 -14.16
N LEU A 32 -8.97 -11.05 -13.61
CA LEU A 32 -9.90 -10.23 -14.40
C LEU A 32 -9.18 -9.22 -15.30
N ILE A 33 -8.13 -8.57 -14.79
CA ILE A 33 -7.53 -7.42 -15.48
C ILE A 33 -6.18 -7.81 -16.06
N VAL A 34 -5.21 -8.16 -15.18
CA VAL A 34 -3.81 -8.27 -15.56
C VAL A 34 -3.60 -9.38 -16.57
N ARG A 35 -4.20 -10.55 -16.34
CA ARG A 35 -4.05 -11.71 -17.23
C ARG A 35 -4.55 -11.44 -18.65
N TRP A 36 -5.64 -10.70 -18.79
CA TRP A 36 -6.28 -10.42 -20.07
C TRP A 36 -5.56 -9.33 -20.87
N MET A 37 -4.97 -8.39 -20.15
CA MET A 37 -4.28 -7.25 -20.76
C MET A 37 -2.79 -7.49 -20.99
N PHE A 38 -2.25 -8.57 -20.40
CA PHE A 38 -0.83 -8.87 -20.39
C PHE A 38 -0.18 -9.05 -21.78
N GLU A 39 -0.97 -9.44 -22.78
CA GLU A 39 -0.51 -9.74 -24.14
C GLU A 39 -0.77 -8.59 -25.14
N LYS A 40 -1.38 -7.50 -24.72
CA LYS A 40 -1.71 -6.38 -25.60
C LYS A 40 -0.56 -5.37 -25.68
N SER A 41 -0.33 -4.82 -26.89
CA SER A 41 0.73 -3.84 -27.19
C SER A 41 0.67 -2.57 -26.30
N GLU A 42 -0.54 -2.13 -25.90
CA GLU A 42 -0.75 -0.95 -25.06
C GLU A 42 -1.03 -1.30 -23.59
N PHE A 43 -0.27 -2.26 -23.05
CA PHE A 43 -0.46 -2.80 -21.71
C PHE A 43 -0.51 -1.72 -20.63
N THR A 44 0.37 -0.73 -20.67
CA THR A 44 0.54 0.23 -19.57
C THR A 44 -0.64 1.20 -19.43
N LEU A 45 -1.14 1.77 -20.52
CA LEU A 45 -2.28 2.71 -20.46
C LEU A 45 -3.58 1.99 -20.12
N ASN A 46 -3.82 0.88 -20.79
CA ASN A 46 -5.06 0.13 -20.62
C ASN A 46 -5.19 -0.45 -19.21
N ILE A 47 -4.11 -0.89 -18.56
CA ILE A 47 -4.16 -1.40 -17.19
C ILE A 47 -4.47 -0.30 -16.17
N ILE A 48 -3.97 0.92 -16.38
CA ILE A 48 -4.27 2.06 -15.51
C ILE A 48 -5.77 2.37 -15.57
N ILE A 49 -6.33 2.47 -16.78
CA ILE A 49 -7.77 2.76 -16.96
C ILE A 49 -8.62 1.66 -16.34
N ALA A 50 -8.26 0.39 -16.57
CA ALA A 50 -9.01 -0.75 -16.04
C ALA A 50 -8.95 -0.81 -14.51
N THR A 51 -7.80 -0.54 -13.90
CA THR A 51 -7.67 -0.55 -12.44
C THR A 51 -8.44 0.58 -11.78
N ILE A 52 -8.48 1.78 -12.39
CA ILE A 52 -9.31 2.90 -11.93
C ILE A 52 -10.78 2.53 -12.03
N GLY A 53 -11.22 1.95 -13.15
CA GLY A 53 -12.60 1.50 -13.33
C GLY A 53 -13.03 0.48 -12.26
N VAL A 54 -12.18 -0.48 -11.94
CA VAL A 54 -12.46 -1.47 -10.88
C VAL A 54 -12.45 -0.83 -9.50
N ALA A 55 -11.56 0.13 -9.23
CA ALA A 55 -11.58 0.87 -7.97
C ALA A 55 -12.92 1.60 -7.76
N LEU A 56 -13.44 2.28 -8.78
CA LEU A 56 -14.75 2.94 -8.75
C LEU A 56 -15.89 1.94 -8.58
N LEU A 57 -15.81 0.76 -9.20
CA LEU A 57 -16.79 -0.31 -9.00
C LEU A 57 -16.81 -0.79 -7.54
N PHE A 58 -15.64 -1.05 -6.93
CA PHE A 58 -15.55 -1.44 -5.52
C PHE A 58 -16.08 -0.35 -4.60
N GLU A 59 -15.75 0.91 -4.86
CA GLU A 59 -16.27 2.05 -4.09
C GLU A 59 -17.80 2.12 -4.17
N SER A 60 -18.37 2.04 -5.39
CA SER A 60 -19.82 2.05 -5.61
C SER A 60 -20.53 0.85 -4.96
N LEU A 61 -19.94 -0.34 -5.04
CA LEU A 61 -20.46 -1.53 -4.36
C LEU A 61 -20.45 -1.33 -2.84
N THR A 62 -19.36 -0.78 -2.29
CA THR A 62 -19.24 -0.53 -0.86
C THR A 62 -20.30 0.46 -0.39
N VAL A 63 -20.54 1.55 -1.13
CA VAL A 63 -21.61 2.51 -0.83
C VAL A 63 -22.98 1.85 -0.88
N ASN A 64 -23.22 0.99 -1.87
CA ASN A 64 -24.51 0.35 -2.05
C ASN A 64 -24.83 -0.70 -0.97
N PHE A 65 -23.84 -1.50 -0.57
CA PHE A 65 -24.03 -2.56 0.43
C PHE A 65 -23.92 -2.08 1.89
N PHE A 66 -23.05 -1.11 2.17
CA PHE A 66 -22.75 -0.68 3.54
C PHE A 66 -23.16 0.76 3.85
N GLY A 67 -23.65 1.49 2.83
CA GLY A 67 -23.99 2.90 2.93
C GLY A 67 -22.76 3.82 2.85
N GLY A 68 -23.02 5.12 2.64
CA GLY A 68 -21.96 6.15 2.53
C GLY A 68 -21.55 6.77 3.86
N GLN A 69 -22.17 6.37 4.98
CA GLN A 69 -21.87 6.95 6.27
C GLN A 69 -20.59 6.39 6.87
N GLY A 70 -19.75 7.28 7.39
CA GLY A 70 -18.51 6.90 8.08
C GLY A 70 -18.79 6.12 9.37
N GLN A 71 -18.20 4.94 9.49
CA GLN A 71 -18.33 4.09 10.67
C GLN A 71 -17.02 4.09 11.45
N LYS A 72 -17.09 4.23 12.77
CA LYS A 72 -15.93 4.13 13.65
C LYS A 72 -15.77 2.70 14.12
N GLN A 73 -14.55 2.17 14.00
CA GLN A 73 -14.22 0.92 14.66
C GLN A 73 -14.01 1.14 16.15
N PRO A 74 -14.54 0.28 17.03
CA PRO A 74 -14.21 0.32 18.43
C PRO A 74 -12.70 0.08 18.60
N PHE A 75 -12.08 0.77 19.57
CA PHE A 75 -10.68 0.53 19.91
C PHE A 75 -10.53 -0.90 20.45
N ILE A 76 -9.60 -1.65 19.87
CA ILE A 76 -9.31 -3.03 20.28
C ILE A 76 -8.57 -3.04 21.63
N PHE A 77 -7.72 -2.02 21.85
CA PHE A 77 -6.97 -1.85 23.08
C PHE A 77 -7.40 -0.54 23.74
N GLU A 78 -8.15 -0.65 24.82
CA GLU A 78 -8.55 0.47 25.65
C GLU A 78 -7.40 0.88 26.56
N GLY A 79 -7.06 2.16 26.56
CA GLY A 79 -6.03 2.74 27.41
C GLY A 79 -5.21 3.82 26.73
N PHE A 80 -4.64 4.70 27.55
CA PHE A 80 -3.83 5.82 27.11
C PHE A 80 -2.56 5.92 27.93
N ILE A 81 -1.43 6.13 27.27
CA ILE A 81 -0.18 6.53 27.95
C ILE A 81 -0.14 8.05 28.01
N ARG A 82 0.03 8.59 29.19
CA ARG A 82 0.26 10.03 29.39
C ARG A 82 1.75 10.32 29.28
N LEU A 83 2.16 10.95 28.21
CA LEU A 83 3.50 11.49 28.01
C LEU A 83 3.45 13.02 28.24
N GLY A 84 3.58 13.43 29.48
CA GLY A 84 3.48 14.85 29.86
C GLY A 84 2.10 15.45 29.60
N LYS A 85 1.99 16.38 28.66
CA LYS A 85 0.73 17.03 28.27
C LYS A 85 -0.05 16.30 27.16
N SER A 86 0.52 15.28 26.54
CA SER A 86 -0.08 14.54 25.43
C SER A 86 -0.50 13.13 25.87
N THR A 87 -1.65 12.68 25.37
CA THR A 87 -2.17 11.32 25.59
C THR A 87 -2.03 10.53 24.30
N LEU A 88 -1.32 9.41 24.37
CA LEU A 88 -1.17 8.47 23.24
C LEU A 88 -2.02 7.22 23.50
N PRO A 89 -2.97 6.87 22.62
CA PRO A 89 -3.70 5.62 22.74
C PRO A 89 -2.77 4.42 22.51
N TYR A 90 -2.94 3.36 23.30
CA TYR A 90 -2.17 2.10 23.15
C TYR A 90 -2.26 1.55 21.71
N GLN A 91 -3.39 1.73 21.07
CA GLN A 91 -3.63 1.29 19.70
C GLN A 91 -2.62 1.87 18.70
N THR A 92 -2.22 3.13 18.86
CA THR A 92 -1.19 3.75 17.99
C THR A 92 0.16 3.03 18.12
N LEU A 93 0.57 2.65 19.32
CA LEU A 93 1.81 1.91 19.54
C LEU A 93 1.76 0.51 18.92
N VAL A 94 0.62 -0.17 19.06
CA VAL A 94 0.39 -1.49 18.44
C VAL A 94 0.48 -1.39 16.92
N ILE A 95 -0.11 -0.34 16.31
CA ILE A 95 -0.04 -0.13 14.85
C ILE A 95 1.40 0.14 14.40
N ILE A 96 2.15 0.97 15.12
CA ILE A 96 3.57 1.21 14.81
C ILE A 96 4.36 -0.10 14.88
N GLY A 97 4.22 -0.87 15.95
CA GLY A 97 4.87 -2.16 16.10
C GLY A 97 4.50 -3.15 15.00
N ALA A 98 3.20 -3.26 14.69
CA ALA A 98 2.68 -4.13 13.65
C ALA A 98 3.15 -3.70 12.24
N SER A 99 3.25 -2.40 11.96
CA SER A 99 3.77 -1.91 10.68
C SER A 99 5.25 -2.27 10.49
N VAL A 100 6.07 -2.17 11.55
CA VAL A 100 7.46 -2.61 11.51
C VAL A 100 7.57 -4.12 11.28
N VAL A 101 6.77 -4.92 11.99
CA VAL A 101 6.72 -6.38 11.79
C VAL A 101 6.31 -6.73 10.35
N LEU A 102 5.26 -6.10 9.83
CA LEU A 102 4.81 -6.29 8.45
C LEU A 102 5.92 -5.95 7.45
N MET A 103 6.62 -4.84 7.65
CA MET A 103 7.76 -4.44 6.83
C MET A 103 8.89 -5.49 6.86
N LEU A 104 9.22 -6.02 8.02
CA LEU A 104 10.24 -7.05 8.17
C LEU A 104 9.83 -8.37 7.49
N ILE A 105 8.55 -8.77 7.61
CA ILE A 105 8.00 -9.96 6.94
C ILE A 105 8.07 -9.80 5.42
N VAL A 106 7.55 -8.71 4.86
CA VAL A 106 7.56 -8.45 3.42
C VAL A 106 8.98 -8.33 2.90
N GLY A 107 9.85 -7.58 3.60
CA GLY A 107 11.27 -7.47 3.27
C GLY A 107 11.99 -8.82 3.32
N GLY A 108 11.68 -9.67 4.30
CA GLY A 108 12.19 -11.03 4.43
C GLY A 108 11.73 -11.93 3.28
N ILE A 109 10.44 -11.91 2.94
CA ILE A 109 9.89 -12.66 1.81
C ILE A 109 10.60 -12.25 0.52
N LEU A 110 10.71 -10.96 0.25
CA LEU A 110 11.31 -10.46 -0.99
C LEU A 110 12.81 -10.67 -1.08
N ARG A 111 13.55 -10.74 0.06
CA ARG A 111 15.01 -10.90 0.06
C ARG A 111 15.47 -12.33 0.18
N ARG A 112 14.79 -13.14 0.99
CA ARG A 112 15.27 -14.46 1.41
C ARG A 112 14.55 -15.64 0.76
N THR A 113 13.43 -15.42 0.07
CA THR A 113 12.67 -16.52 -0.56
C THR A 113 12.94 -16.61 -2.05
N ASN A 114 12.77 -17.82 -2.60
CA ASN A 114 12.84 -18.07 -4.04
C ASN A 114 11.80 -17.26 -4.80
N MET A 115 10.61 -17.04 -4.20
CA MET A 115 9.58 -16.16 -4.75
C MET A 115 10.11 -14.73 -4.91
N GLY A 116 10.75 -14.19 -3.89
CA GLY A 116 11.34 -12.86 -3.94
C GLY A 116 12.48 -12.74 -4.97
N LEU A 117 13.29 -13.77 -5.13
CA LEU A 117 14.34 -13.81 -6.16
C LEU A 117 13.72 -13.68 -7.56
N VAL A 118 12.71 -14.49 -7.85
CA VAL A 118 12.01 -14.53 -9.14
C VAL A 118 11.28 -13.20 -9.41
N ILE A 119 10.66 -12.60 -8.39
CA ILE A 119 10.03 -11.28 -8.50
C ILE A 119 11.06 -10.21 -8.89
N ARG A 120 12.22 -10.17 -8.22
CA ARG A 120 13.27 -9.19 -8.51
C ARG A 120 13.89 -9.40 -9.89
N ALA A 121 14.13 -10.64 -10.29
CA ALA A 121 14.64 -10.95 -11.63
C ALA A 121 13.66 -10.49 -12.73
N SER A 122 12.36 -10.77 -12.55
CA SER A 122 11.31 -10.33 -13.49
C SER A 122 11.10 -8.81 -13.49
N ALA A 123 11.43 -8.12 -12.40
CA ALA A 123 11.35 -6.66 -12.31
C ALA A 123 12.52 -5.96 -13.01
N GLN A 124 13.69 -6.59 -13.07
CA GLN A 124 14.87 -6.07 -13.76
C GLN A 124 14.73 -6.20 -15.28
N ASP A 125 14.50 -7.40 -15.76
CA ASP A 125 14.26 -7.70 -17.18
C ASP A 125 13.29 -8.87 -17.31
N ARG A 126 12.09 -8.56 -17.78
CA ARG A 126 11.01 -9.52 -17.95
C ARG A 126 11.25 -10.47 -19.11
N ALA A 127 11.84 -9.96 -20.20
CA ALA A 127 12.12 -10.75 -21.39
C ALA A 127 13.25 -11.76 -21.08
N ALA A 128 14.35 -11.31 -20.49
CA ALA A 128 15.44 -12.16 -20.06
C ALA A 128 14.98 -13.23 -19.05
N ALA A 129 14.17 -12.84 -18.05
CA ALA A 129 13.62 -13.78 -17.06
C ALA A 129 12.77 -14.87 -17.73
N SER A 130 11.94 -14.51 -18.72
CA SER A 130 11.12 -15.48 -19.45
C SER A 130 11.95 -16.46 -20.27
N LEU A 131 13.05 -16.01 -20.89
CA LEU A 131 14.00 -16.85 -21.61
C LEU A 131 14.72 -17.85 -20.70
N MET A 132 14.95 -17.47 -19.44
CA MET A 132 15.52 -18.33 -18.40
C MET A 132 14.49 -19.32 -17.81
N GLY A 133 13.29 -19.42 -18.38
CA GLY A 133 12.25 -20.35 -17.94
C GLY A 133 11.40 -19.88 -16.76
N VAL A 134 11.51 -18.60 -16.36
CA VAL A 134 10.70 -18.05 -15.29
C VAL A 134 9.25 -17.87 -15.76
N PRO A 135 8.25 -18.47 -15.09
CA PRO A 135 6.84 -18.33 -15.48
C PRO A 135 6.29 -16.96 -15.06
N THR A 136 6.55 -15.93 -15.86
CA THR A 136 6.21 -14.52 -15.57
C THR A 136 4.74 -14.29 -15.20
N ARG A 137 3.82 -15.09 -15.77
CA ARG A 137 2.39 -15.06 -15.40
C ARG A 137 2.15 -15.47 -13.95
N LYS A 138 2.81 -16.54 -13.47
CA LYS A 138 2.69 -16.99 -12.06
C LYS A 138 3.31 -15.97 -11.12
N VAL A 139 4.44 -15.38 -11.51
CA VAL A 139 5.11 -14.34 -10.73
C VAL A 139 4.19 -13.14 -10.53
N MET A 140 3.51 -12.68 -11.58
CA MET A 140 2.58 -11.56 -11.52
C MET A 140 1.39 -11.86 -10.59
N ALA A 141 0.84 -13.10 -10.66
CA ALA A 141 -0.20 -13.54 -9.73
C ALA A 141 0.26 -13.51 -8.27
N GLN A 142 1.48 -13.97 -8.01
CA GLN A 142 2.07 -13.96 -6.67
C GLN A 142 2.29 -12.54 -6.14
N VAL A 143 2.76 -11.62 -6.99
CA VAL A 143 2.94 -10.21 -6.64
C VAL A 143 1.60 -9.57 -6.29
N MET A 144 0.56 -9.80 -7.10
CA MET A 144 -0.78 -9.26 -6.84
C MET A 144 -1.41 -9.85 -5.58
N ALA A 145 -1.22 -11.14 -5.33
CA ALA A 145 -1.67 -11.80 -4.10
C ALA A 145 -0.97 -11.21 -2.86
N LEU A 146 0.36 -11.06 -2.92
CA LEU A 146 1.15 -10.49 -1.83
C LEU A 146 0.75 -9.02 -1.58
N ALA A 147 0.62 -8.22 -2.64
CA ALA A 147 0.17 -6.84 -2.56
C ALA A 147 -1.23 -6.73 -1.92
N GLY A 148 -2.17 -7.59 -2.33
CA GLY A 148 -3.51 -7.64 -1.77
C GLY A 148 -3.51 -7.93 -0.26
N VAL A 149 -2.71 -8.91 0.19
CA VAL A 149 -2.57 -9.24 1.61
C VAL A 149 -1.98 -8.06 2.40
N VAL A 150 -0.89 -7.47 1.92
CA VAL A 150 -0.22 -6.34 2.59
C VAL A 150 -1.15 -5.14 2.67
N THR A 151 -1.87 -4.83 1.59
CA THR A 151 -2.84 -3.72 1.55
C THR A 151 -4.00 -3.96 2.52
N ALA A 152 -4.51 -5.19 2.61
CA ALA A 152 -5.59 -5.51 3.54
C ALA A 152 -5.16 -5.34 5.00
N VAL A 153 -3.96 -5.82 5.37
CA VAL A 153 -3.41 -5.62 6.73
C VAL A 153 -3.22 -4.14 7.03
N SER A 154 -2.61 -3.40 6.11
CA SER A 154 -2.41 -1.95 6.26
C SER A 154 -3.74 -1.20 6.35
N GLY A 155 -4.73 -1.60 5.55
CA GLY A 155 -6.07 -1.02 5.59
C GLY A 155 -6.76 -1.21 6.93
N VAL A 156 -6.70 -2.41 7.51
CA VAL A 156 -7.25 -2.67 8.86
C VAL A 156 -6.57 -1.79 9.90
N MET A 157 -5.26 -1.60 9.81
CA MET A 157 -4.50 -0.75 10.74
C MET A 157 -4.87 0.73 10.61
N VAL A 158 -4.93 1.25 9.40
CA VAL A 158 -5.27 2.68 9.14
C VAL A 158 -6.70 2.97 9.56
N THR A 159 -7.65 2.12 9.23
CA THR A 159 -9.05 2.31 9.57
C THR A 159 -9.34 2.21 11.07
N SER A 160 -8.45 1.61 11.85
CA SER A 160 -8.54 1.62 13.30
C SER A 160 -8.28 3.00 13.94
N LEU A 161 -7.59 3.89 13.24
CA LEU A 161 -7.31 5.26 13.70
C LEU A 161 -8.22 6.30 13.04
N THR A 162 -8.80 5.97 11.90
CA THR A 162 -9.64 6.85 11.09
C THR A 162 -11.07 6.33 11.02
N THR A 163 -11.97 7.17 10.56
CA THR A 163 -13.35 6.74 10.27
C THR A 163 -13.35 5.93 8.99
N LEU A 164 -13.98 4.76 9.02
CA LEU A 164 -14.14 3.91 7.86
C LEU A 164 -15.22 4.50 6.94
N HIS A 165 -14.82 4.99 5.77
CA HIS A 165 -15.72 5.44 4.70
C HIS A 165 -15.27 4.84 3.36
N PRO A 166 -16.14 4.75 2.36
CA PRO A 166 -15.83 4.06 1.09
C PRO A 166 -14.58 4.55 0.38
N SER A 167 -14.28 5.85 0.47
CA SER A 167 -13.12 6.49 -0.17
C SER A 167 -11.87 6.58 0.72
N VAL A 168 -11.84 5.92 1.89
CA VAL A 168 -10.71 5.99 2.85
C VAL A 168 -9.36 5.57 2.27
N GLY A 169 -9.36 4.80 1.19
CA GLY A 169 -8.16 4.32 0.51
C GLY A 169 -7.44 5.35 -0.38
N HIS A 170 -8.11 6.43 -0.78
CA HIS A 170 -7.56 7.41 -1.75
C HIS A 170 -6.32 8.12 -1.20
N ASP A 171 -6.40 8.66 0.01
CA ASP A 171 -5.29 9.40 0.63
C ASP A 171 -4.06 8.52 0.87
N PRO A 172 -4.15 7.33 1.50
CA PRO A 172 -3.02 6.43 1.65
C PRO A 172 -2.42 5.96 0.32
N MET A 173 -3.26 5.75 -0.72
CA MET A 173 -2.80 5.37 -2.05
C MET A 173 -1.92 6.46 -2.68
N LEU A 174 -2.39 7.71 -2.66
CA LEU A 174 -1.63 8.85 -3.18
C LEU A 174 -0.29 9.02 -2.46
N ARG A 175 -0.30 8.95 -1.11
CA ARG A 175 0.93 9.03 -0.31
C ARG A 175 1.89 7.89 -0.61
N ALA A 176 1.40 6.66 -0.72
CA ALA A 176 2.23 5.51 -1.06
C ALA A 176 2.88 5.65 -2.44
N LEU A 177 2.12 6.14 -3.44
CA LEU A 177 2.63 6.39 -4.77
C LEU A 177 3.72 7.46 -4.77
N ILE A 178 3.49 8.58 -4.07
CA ILE A 178 4.46 9.66 -3.89
C ILE A 178 5.75 9.13 -3.24
N PHE A 179 5.63 8.40 -2.14
CA PHE A 179 6.79 7.86 -1.42
C PHE A 179 7.58 6.87 -2.28
N CYS A 180 6.87 6.04 -3.05
CA CYS A 180 7.49 5.08 -3.95
C CYS A 180 8.25 5.75 -5.11
N CYS A 181 7.69 6.82 -5.69
CA CYS A 181 8.34 7.61 -6.74
C CYS A 181 9.61 8.30 -6.22
N VAL A 182 9.54 8.94 -5.04
CA VAL A 182 10.70 9.62 -4.44
C VAL A 182 11.79 8.65 -4.02
N ALA A 183 11.41 7.48 -3.52
CA ALA A 183 12.38 6.45 -3.14
C ALA A 183 13.13 5.88 -4.35
N GLY A 184 12.52 5.92 -5.51
CA GLY A 184 12.96 5.20 -6.70
C GLY A 184 12.36 3.81 -6.80
N LEU A 185 11.76 3.52 -7.95
CA LEU A 185 11.06 2.27 -8.22
C LEU A 185 12.00 1.05 -8.04
N GLY A 186 11.62 0.13 -7.17
CA GLY A 186 12.35 -1.11 -6.90
C GLY A 186 13.20 -1.11 -5.63
N ASN A 187 13.40 0.02 -4.97
CA ASN A 187 14.17 0.09 -3.73
C ASN A 187 13.26 0.14 -2.49
N ILE A 188 12.94 -1.04 -1.92
CA ILE A 188 12.04 -1.16 -0.76
C ILE A 188 12.60 -0.45 0.48
N ASN A 189 13.91 -0.54 0.72
CA ASN A 189 14.51 0.14 1.87
C ASN A 189 14.45 1.66 1.72
N GLY A 190 14.75 2.15 0.52
CA GLY A 190 14.62 3.57 0.18
C GLY A 190 13.20 4.07 0.42
N ALA A 191 12.19 3.29 0.02
CA ALA A 191 10.78 3.62 0.22
C ALA A 191 10.42 3.79 1.71
N VAL A 192 10.94 2.95 2.58
CA VAL A 192 10.72 3.05 4.03
C VAL A 192 11.33 4.32 4.62
N TYR A 193 12.59 4.60 4.30
CA TYR A 193 13.25 5.82 4.79
C TYR A 193 12.57 7.09 4.28
N VAL A 194 12.19 7.11 3.01
CA VAL A 194 11.47 8.24 2.40
C VAL A 194 10.09 8.41 3.02
N ALA A 195 9.34 7.32 3.21
CA ALA A 195 8.01 7.37 3.83
C ALA A 195 8.08 7.93 5.25
N PHE A 196 9.07 7.51 6.03
CA PHE A 196 9.27 8.02 7.39
C PHE A 196 9.67 9.50 7.39
N ALA A 197 10.64 9.89 6.56
CA ALA A 197 11.10 11.27 6.45
C ALA A 197 10.00 12.23 5.96
N LEU A 198 9.29 11.86 4.89
CA LEU A 198 8.20 12.66 4.35
C LEU A 198 6.99 12.69 5.28
N GLY A 199 6.70 11.58 5.99
CA GLY A 199 5.65 11.54 7.00
C GLY A 199 5.94 12.46 8.18
N LEU A 200 7.17 12.49 8.69
CA LEU A 200 7.59 13.45 9.73
C LEU A 200 7.50 14.91 9.22
N PHE A 201 7.94 15.14 8.01
CA PHE A 201 7.86 16.46 7.39
C PHE A 201 6.41 16.93 7.25
N GLU A 202 5.53 16.05 6.75
CA GLU A 202 4.10 16.33 6.62
C GLU A 202 3.47 16.69 7.98
N MET A 203 3.72 15.88 9.01
CA MET A 203 3.22 16.14 10.35
C MET A 203 3.74 17.46 10.94
N THR A 204 5.00 17.80 10.68
CA THR A 204 5.58 19.08 11.11
C THR A 204 4.86 20.26 10.48
N ILE A 205 4.58 20.20 9.18
CA ILE A 205 3.84 21.25 8.47
C ILE A 205 2.39 21.35 8.98
N GLN A 206 1.72 20.23 9.16
CA GLN A 206 0.36 20.20 9.68
C GLN A 206 0.25 20.84 11.06
N TYR A 207 1.27 20.66 11.89
CA TYR A 207 1.32 21.22 13.24
C TYR A 207 1.70 22.71 13.26
N THR A 208 2.66 23.13 12.42
CA THR A 208 3.21 24.51 12.45
C THR A 208 2.41 25.50 11.63
N VAL A 209 1.85 25.09 10.51
CA VAL A 209 1.13 25.97 9.58
C VAL A 209 -0.38 25.74 9.66
N ALA A 210 -0.87 24.64 9.14
CA ALA A 210 -2.24 24.16 9.29
C ALA A 210 -2.38 22.76 8.67
N ALA A 211 -3.36 21.98 9.14
CA ALA A 211 -3.59 20.61 8.71
C ALA A 211 -3.82 20.46 7.18
N GLN A 212 -4.45 21.45 6.56
CA GLN A 212 -4.76 21.48 5.13
C GLN A 212 -3.53 21.61 4.22
N PHE A 213 -2.40 22.14 4.74
CA PHE A 213 -1.19 22.35 3.96
C PHE A 213 -0.23 21.14 3.97
N GLY A 214 -0.49 20.11 4.76
CA GLY A 214 0.39 18.95 4.87
C GLY A 214 0.64 18.29 3.52
N LEU A 215 -0.40 17.76 2.89
CA LEU A 215 -0.30 17.03 1.63
C LEU A 215 0.16 17.90 0.45
N PRO A 216 -0.36 19.14 0.24
CA PRO A 216 0.13 20.02 -0.83
C PRO A 216 1.61 20.36 -0.71
N THR A 217 2.11 20.57 0.51
CA THR A 217 3.52 20.90 0.75
C THR A 217 4.43 19.71 0.48
N VAL A 218 4.03 18.51 0.89
CA VAL A 218 4.75 17.27 0.55
C VAL A 218 4.81 17.09 -0.95
N LEU A 219 3.70 17.31 -1.66
CA LEU A 219 3.61 17.17 -3.10
C LEU A 219 4.52 18.17 -3.82
N GLY A 220 4.54 19.43 -3.36
CA GLY A 220 5.46 20.45 -3.86
C GLY A 220 6.94 20.10 -3.65
N LEU A 221 7.27 19.61 -2.44
CA LEU A 221 8.62 19.15 -2.12
C LEU A 221 9.04 17.97 -3.01
N VAL A 222 8.14 17.05 -3.27
CA VAL A 222 8.39 15.88 -4.12
C VAL A 222 8.61 16.28 -5.58
N ILE A 223 7.81 17.21 -6.11
CA ILE A 223 8.01 17.75 -7.47
C ILE A 223 9.40 18.37 -7.56
N LEU A 224 9.79 19.18 -6.60
CA LEU A 224 11.10 19.82 -6.56
C LEU A 224 12.24 18.80 -6.49
N LEU A 225 12.07 17.73 -5.67
CA LEU A 225 13.00 16.63 -5.56
C LEU A 225 13.14 15.84 -6.87
N LEU A 226 12.03 15.56 -7.56
CA LEU A 226 12.04 14.82 -8.84
C LEU A 226 12.61 15.66 -10.00
N ILE A 227 12.50 17.01 -9.95
CA ILE A 227 13.18 17.88 -10.90
C ILE A 227 14.70 17.75 -10.74
N TRP A 228 15.19 17.67 -9.48
CA TRP A 228 16.63 17.53 -9.20
C TRP A 228 17.15 16.10 -9.44
N ARG A 229 16.32 15.09 -9.13
CA ARG A 229 16.65 13.66 -9.28
C ARG A 229 15.47 12.87 -9.83
N PRO A 230 15.31 12.81 -11.15
CA PRO A 230 14.16 12.15 -11.79
C PRO A 230 14.10 10.63 -11.53
N GLU A 231 15.23 10.01 -11.15
CA GLU A 231 15.31 8.58 -10.83
C GLU A 231 14.90 8.26 -9.37
N GLY A 232 14.59 9.29 -8.56
CA GLY A 232 14.36 9.18 -7.13
C GLY A 232 15.64 9.22 -6.30
N LEU A 233 15.51 9.36 -4.98
CA LEU A 233 16.64 9.52 -4.07
C LEU A 233 17.56 8.29 -4.00
N PHE A 234 16.98 7.10 -4.09
CA PHE A 234 17.67 5.81 -4.00
C PHE A 234 17.54 4.99 -5.28
N GLY A 235 17.08 5.61 -6.39
CA GLY A 235 17.01 4.98 -7.70
C GLY A 235 18.40 4.67 -8.23
N HIS A 236 18.57 3.54 -8.91
CA HIS A 236 19.77 3.21 -9.65
C HIS A 236 19.59 3.72 -11.09
N ALA A 237 20.56 4.45 -11.61
CA ALA A 237 20.57 4.88 -13.01
C ALA A 237 20.40 3.66 -13.91
N ARG A 238 19.30 3.57 -14.66
CA ARG A 238 19.20 2.64 -15.77
C ARG A 238 20.20 3.10 -16.83
N VAL A 239 21.27 2.37 -17.00
CA VAL A 239 22.15 2.53 -18.16
C VAL A 239 21.31 2.13 -19.37
N SER A 240 20.80 3.14 -20.09
CA SER A 240 20.17 2.98 -21.38
C SER A 240 21.26 2.56 -22.36
N HIS A 241 21.36 1.28 -22.65
CA HIS A 241 22.04 0.83 -23.84
C HIS A 241 21.13 1.14 -25.04
N SER A 242 21.38 2.29 -25.66
CA SER A 242 20.90 2.65 -27.01
C SER A 242 21.54 1.76 -28.04
#